data_fc380efa077f387ed038a761504fbbb1
#
_entry.id   fc380efa077f387ed038a761504fbbb1
#
_cell.length_a   1.000
_cell.length_b   1.000
_cell.length_c   1.000
_cell.angle_alpha   90.00
_cell.angle_beta   90.00
_cell.angle_gamma   90.00
#
_symmetry.space_group_name_H-M   'P 1'
#
loop_
_entity.id
_entity.type
_entity.pdbx_description
1 polymer ?
#
loop_
_entity_poly.entity_id
_entity_poly.type
_entity_poly.pdbx_seq_one_letter_code
_entity_poly.pdbx_strand_id
1 'polypeptide(L)'
;MSLTRMYGLFLRHFYLITRSFPRVLDLVYWPTIQITLWGFISNFFATHTTYYNNAVGVILTCAILYDFLFRTSIGFNMLFLEEIWSRNFTNLFIAPMKIGEILTSLVATALIRALIGLIPAVLLTSPLFGISILDLGIFLFFLFLSLYIFGITLGILVSAGLLRYGPSFENIAWSTMFLLAPFGCIYYPIEILPEVFQKIAYLLPLVYIFEEARNILINQTVDIQNIYYAFLWNGVYFVLSIVLFYYSFNVAKNKGTLINMGE
;
A
#
# COMPACT_ATOMS: atom_id res chain seq x y z
N MET A 1 -8.91 -12.93 -21.08
CA MET A 1 -8.69 -11.51 -20.71
C MET A 1 -8.15 -10.78 -21.94
N SER A 2 -8.62 -9.57 -22.22
CA SER A 2 -8.16 -8.74 -23.34
C SER A 2 -7.25 -7.61 -22.85
N LEU A 3 -5.99 -7.62 -23.31
CA LEU A 3 -5.04 -6.57 -22.98
C LEU A 3 -5.50 -5.19 -23.42
N THR A 4 -6.15 -5.09 -24.58
CA THR A 4 -6.67 -3.82 -25.11
C THR A 4 -7.71 -3.18 -24.19
N ARG A 5 -8.63 -3.98 -23.61
CA ARG A 5 -9.65 -3.49 -22.69
C ARG A 5 -9.03 -3.05 -21.35
N MET A 6 -8.07 -3.82 -20.84
CA MET A 6 -7.34 -3.48 -19.62
C MET A 6 -6.55 -2.17 -19.81
N TYR A 7 -5.86 -2.04 -20.95
CA TYR A 7 -5.11 -0.84 -21.30
C TYR A 7 -6.02 0.39 -21.47
N GLY A 8 -7.20 0.23 -22.09
CA GLY A 8 -8.18 1.30 -22.23
C GLY A 8 -8.67 1.85 -20.87
N LEU A 9 -8.97 0.96 -19.90
CA LEU A 9 -9.37 1.38 -18.56
C LEU A 9 -8.20 2.01 -17.78
N PHE A 10 -6.99 1.45 -17.91
CA PHE A 10 -5.78 2.04 -17.36
C PHE A 10 -5.54 3.47 -17.88
N LEU A 11 -5.61 3.68 -19.20
CA LEU A 11 -5.46 5.00 -19.82
C LEU A 11 -6.51 5.99 -19.32
N ARG A 12 -7.77 5.56 -19.15
CA ARG A 12 -8.82 6.41 -18.60
C ARG A 12 -8.42 6.95 -17.22
N HIS A 13 -8.01 6.06 -16.31
CA HIS A 13 -7.58 6.48 -14.97
C HIS A 13 -6.32 7.33 -15.00
N PHE A 14 -5.36 6.98 -15.86
CA PHE A 14 -4.14 7.76 -16.02
C PHE A 14 -4.43 9.19 -16.47
N TYR A 15 -5.32 9.37 -17.46
CA TYR A 15 -5.73 10.71 -17.90
C TYR A 15 -6.55 11.48 -16.85
N LEU A 16 -7.36 10.80 -16.04
CA LEU A 16 -8.07 11.45 -14.93
C LEU A 16 -7.11 12.01 -13.88
N ILE A 17 -5.98 11.34 -13.66
CA ILE A 17 -4.94 11.82 -12.76
C ILE A 17 -4.18 12.99 -13.38
N THR A 18 -3.59 12.78 -14.56
CA THR A 18 -2.65 13.73 -15.17
C THR A 18 -3.28 15.04 -15.64
N ARG A 19 -4.57 15.02 -15.99
CA ARG A 19 -5.31 16.22 -16.40
C ARG A 19 -5.84 17.07 -15.24
N SER A 20 -5.70 16.60 -14.00
CA SER A 20 -6.16 17.32 -12.81
C SER A 20 -4.96 17.72 -11.95
N PHE A 21 -4.54 18.98 -12.06
CA PHE A 21 -3.45 19.51 -11.24
C PHE A 21 -3.67 19.29 -9.73
N PRO A 22 -4.88 19.52 -9.17
CA PRO A 22 -5.12 19.22 -7.75
C PRO A 22 -4.88 17.76 -7.37
N ARG A 23 -5.21 16.80 -8.23
CA ARG A 23 -4.97 15.37 -7.97
C ARG A 23 -3.49 15.02 -7.97
N VAL A 24 -2.73 15.57 -8.93
CA VAL A 24 -1.27 15.36 -8.98
C VAL A 24 -0.60 15.99 -7.77
N LEU A 25 -1.03 17.22 -7.41
CA LEU A 25 -0.52 17.92 -6.24
C LEU A 25 -0.79 17.12 -4.96
N ASP A 26 -2.00 16.62 -4.77
CA ASP A 26 -2.38 15.80 -3.62
C ASP A 26 -1.52 14.52 -3.51
N LEU A 27 -1.25 13.86 -4.64
CA LEU A 27 -0.41 12.66 -4.69
C LEU A 27 1.04 12.93 -4.27
N VAL A 28 1.59 14.10 -4.56
CA VAL A 28 2.99 14.46 -4.25
C VAL A 28 3.10 15.13 -2.89
N TYR A 29 2.13 15.96 -2.51
CA TYR A 29 2.15 16.78 -1.31
C TYR A 29 2.22 15.94 -0.03
N TRP A 30 1.27 15.01 0.14
CA TRP A 30 1.20 14.21 1.37
C TRP A 30 2.43 13.35 1.63
N PRO A 31 3.01 12.59 0.65
CA PRO A 31 4.25 11.85 0.88
C PRO A 31 5.40 12.74 1.26
N THR A 32 5.51 13.87 0.56
CA THR A 32 6.61 14.81 0.79
C THR A 32 6.58 15.36 2.21
N ILE A 33 5.41 15.79 2.70
CA ILE A 33 5.26 16.27 4.07
C ILE A 33 5.53 15.15 5.08
N GLN A 34 4.96 13.97 4.88
CA GLN A 34 5.11 12.87 5.82
C GLN A 34 6.56 12.40 5.93
N ILE A 35 7.25 12.22 4.80
CA ILE A 35 8.66 11.82 4.77
C ILE A 35 9.56 12.92 5.36
N THR A 36 9.27 14.18 5.08
CA THR A 36 10.00 15.31 5.68
C THR A 36 9.81 15.36 7.19
N LEU A 37 8.60 15.16 7.70
CA LEU A 37 8.31 15.08 9.13
C LEU A 37 9.09 13.94 9.80
N TRP A 38 9.03 12.74 9.23
CA TRP A 38 9.79 11.60 9.76
C TRP A 38 11.30 11.81 9.67
N GLY A 39 11.78 12.49 8.63
CA GLY A 39 13.18 12.86 8.51
C GLY A 39 13.63 13.78 9.64
N PHE A 40 12.86 14.82 9.98
CA PHE A 40 13.18 15.69 11.13
C PHE A 40 13.08 14.97 12.46
N ILE A 41 12.08 14.12 12.66
CA ILE A 41 11.94 13.29 13.88
C ILE A 41 13.17 12.36 14.01
N SER A 42 13.55 11.69 12.92
CA SER A 42 14.73 10.82 12.91
C SER A 42 16.01 11.57 13.25
N ASN A 43 16.20 12.76 12.66
CA ASN A 43 17.36 13.59 12.93
C ASN A 43 17.38 14.10 14.39
N PHE A 44 16.23 14.46 14.94
CA PHE A 44 16.11 14.83 16.37
C PHE A 44 16.56 13.68 17.28
N PHE A 45 16.14 12.46 17.03
CA PHE A 45 16.60 11.31 17.83
C PHE A 45 18.10 11.05 17.71
N ALA A 46 18.67 11.18 16.52
CA ALA A 46 20.11 11.00 16.31
C ALA A 46 20.97 12.03 17.08
N THR A 47 20.49 13.28 17.15
CA THR A 47 21.27 14.35 17.81
C THR A 47 21.16 14.32 19.34
N HIS A 48 20.10 13.71 19.89
CA HIS A 48 19.81 13.75 21.32
C HIS A 48 20.04 12.41 22.04
N THR A 49 20.33 11.32 21.31
CA THR A 49 20.55 10.00 21.92
C THR A 49 21.79 9.33 21.35
N THR A 50 22.76 9.03 22.20
CA THR A 50 24.01 8.30 21.84
C THR A 50 23.76 6.89 21.33
N TYR A 51 22.61 6.30 21.63
CA TYR A 51 22.20 4.94 21.20
C TYR A 51 21.78 4.87 19.72
N TYR A 52 21.52 5.99 19.05
CA TYR A 52 20.79 6.01 17.77
C TYR A 52 21.57 6.63 16.61
N ASN A 53 22.91 6.67 16.65
CA ASN A 53 23.69 7.22 15.53
C ASN A 53 23.41 6.56 14.16
N ASN A 54 22.93 5.29 14.16
CA ASN A 54 22.52 4.58 12.95
C ASN A 54 20.99 4.53 12.77
N ALA A 55 20.20 5.00 13.73
CA ALA A 55 18.74 4.86 13.71
C ALA A 55 18.03 5.84 12.78
N VAL A 56 18.66 6.97 12.44
CA VAL A 56 18.06 7.97 11.53
C VAL A 56 17.70 7.32 10.20
N GLY A 57 18.63 6.61 9.60
CA GLY A 57 18.43 5.91 8.35
C GLY A 57 17.34 4.85 8.43
N VAL A 58 17.30 4.12 9.55
CA VAL A 58 16.34 3.02 9.75
C VAL A 58 14.91 3.54 9.85
N ILE A 59 14.64 4.50 10.74
CA ILE A 59 13.28 5.03 10.96
C ILE A 59 12.76 5.68 9.69
N LEU A 60 13.57 6.49 9.02
CA LEU A 60 13.16 7.18 7.80
C LEU A 60 12.92 6.17 6.66
N THR A 61 13.77 5.17 6.49
CA THR A 61 13.58 4.13 5.48
C THR A 61 12.31 3.32 5.75
N CYS A 62 12.07 2.93 7.00
CA CYS A 62 10.83 2.24 7.36
C CYS A 62 9.60 3.12 7.14
N ALA A 63 9.67 4.41 7.41
CA ALA A 63 8.59 5.35 7.12
C ALA A 63 8.29 5.44 5.61
N ILE A 64 9.32 5.46 4.75
CA ILE A 64 9.18 5.44 3.29
C ILE A 64 8.52 4.15 2.80
N LEU A 65 8.99 3.01 3.30
CA LEU A 65 8.42 1.70 2.96
C LEU A 65 6.95 1.60 3.37
N TYR A 66 6.61 2.12 4.56
CA TYR A 66 5.22 2.14 5.02
C TYR A 66 4.34 3.11 4.22
N ASP A 67 4.85 4.29 3.86
CA ASP A 67 4.14 5.24 3.01
C ASP A 67 3.81 4.63 1.63
N PHE A 68 4.72 3.84 1.07
CA PHE A 68 4.47 3.11 -0.17
C PHE A 68 3.33 2.08 -0.05
N LEU A 69 3.31 1.29 1.03
CA LEU A 69 2.21 0.38 1.33
C LEU A 69 0.89 1.13 1.46
N PHE A 70 0.89 2.20 2.26
CA PHE A 70 -0.27 3.04 2.52
C PHE A 70 -0.86 3.58 1.23
N ARG A 71 -0.02 4.15 0.35
CA ARG A 71 -0.45 4.70 -0.94
C ARG A 71 -0.95 3.64 -1.89
N THR A 72 -0.34 2.47 -1.88
CA THR A 72 -0.79 1.35 -2.72
C THR A 72 -2.19 0.91 -2.30
N SER A 73 -2.43 0.70 -1.02
CA SER A 73 -3.73 0.24 -0.51
C SER A 73 -4.82 1.29 -0.67
N ILE A 74 -4.59 2.51 -0.17
CA ILE A 74 -5.57 3.60 -0.28
C ILE A 74 -5.76 4.01 -1.74
N GLY A 75 -4.67 4.05 -2.54
CA GLY A 75 -4.75 4.37 -3.96
C GLY A 75 -5.63 3.40 -4.74
N PHE A 76 -5.54 2.11 -4.47
CA PHE A 76 -6.44 1.11 -5.07
C PHE A 76 -7.91 1.33 -4.65
N ASN A 77 -8.15 1.55 -3.35
CA ASN A 77 -9.50 1.80 -2.85
C ASN A 77 -10.13 3.07 -3.44
N MET A 78 -9.36 4.15 -3.57
CA MET A 78 -9.83 5.38 -4.19
C MET A 78 -10.20 5.19 -5.66
N LEU A 79 -9.38 4.45 -6.43
CA LEU A 79 -9.73 4.12 -7.81
C LEU A 79 -11.02 3.30 -7.91
N PHE A 80 -11.22 2.37 -6.98
CA PHE A 80 -12.44 1.58 -6.93
C PHE A 80 -13.66 2.42 -6.55
N LEU A 81 -13.51 3.32 -5.57
CA LEU A 81 -14.56 4.28 -5.17
C LEU A 81 -14.89 5.29 -6.26
N GLU A 82 -13.90 5.75 -7.04
CA GLU A 82 -14.16 6.63 -8.20
C GLU A 82 -15.10 5.97 -9.21
N GLU A 83 -15.01 4.65 -9.41
CA GLU A 83 -15.96 3.92 -10.27
C GLU A 83 -17.36 3.83 -9.66
N ILE A 84 -17.47 3.71 -8.33
CA ILE A 84 -18.76 3.73 -7.62
C ILE A 84 -19.38 5.13 -7.70
N TRP A 85 -18.65 6.17 -7.30
CA TRP A 85 -19.17 7.56 -7.25
C TRP A 85 -19.54 8.11 -8.62
N SER A 86 -18.79 7.73 -9.67
CA SER A 86 -19.11 8.10 -11.04
C SER A 86 -20.23 7.26 -11.65
N ARG A 87 -20.81 6.31 -10.90
CA ARG A 87 -21.82 5.34 -11.37
C ARG A 87 -21.37 4.58 -12.63
N ASN A 88 -20.07 4.43 -12.82
CA ASN A 88 -19.49 3.87 -14.03
C ASN A 88 -19.52 2.33 -14.08
N PHE A 89 -19.79 1.65 -12.95
CA PHE A 89 -19.91 0.19 -12.94
C PHE A 89 -20.99 -0.30 -13.91
N THR A 90 -22.11 0.40 -14.04
CA THR A 90 -23.14 0.06 -15.02
C THR A 90 -22.58 0.05 -16.45
N ASN A 91 -21.79 1.06 -16.81
CA ASN A 91 -21.15 1.14 -18.13
C ASN A 91 -20.11 0.05 -18.34
N LEU A 92 -19.31 -0.26 -17.29
CA LEU A 92 -18.30 -1.31 -17.32
C LEU A 92 -18.92 -2.72 -17.50
N PHE A 93 -20.14 -2.93 -16.97
CA PHE A 93 -20.84 -4.22 -17.12
C PHE A 93 -21.64 -4.33 -18.43
N ILE A 94 -22.07 -3.21 -19.02
CA ILE A 94 -22.62 -3.18 -20.38
C ILE A 94 -21.49 -3.43 -21.40
N ALA A 95 -20.29 -2.91 -21.15
CA ALA A 95 -19.11 -3.23 -21.92
C ALA A 95 -18.73 -4.71 -21.67
N PRO A 96 -18.15 -5.41 -22.67
CA PRO A 96 -17.77 -6.82 -22.52
C PRO A 96 -16.51 -7.00 -21.65
N MET A 97 -16.43 -6.31 -20.50
CA MET A 97 -15.33 -6.38 -19.57
C MET A 97 -15.58 -7.42 -18.48
N LYS A 98 -14.56 -8.23 -18.20
CA LYS A 98 -14.58 -9.15 -17.06
C LYS A 98 -14.10 -8.43 -15.80
N ILE A 99 -14.65 -8.80 -14.65
CA ILE A 99 -14.25 -8.19 -13.35
C ILE A 99 -12.74 -8.31 -13.08
N GLY A 100 -12.11 -9.42 -13.50
CA GLY A 100 -10.66 -9.58 -13.41
C GLY A 100 -9.86 -8.60 -14.29
N GLU A 101 -10.41 -8.16 -15.43
CA GLU A 101 -9.81 -7.12 -16.29
C GLU A 101 -9.89 -5.74 -15.61
N ILE A 102 -10.97 -5.48 -14.89
CA ILE A 102 -11.13 -4.26 -14.10
C ILE A 102 -10.11 -4.25 -12.98
N LEU A 103 -10.05 -5.33 -12.17
CA LEU A 103 -9.11 -5.41 -11.05
C LEU A 103 -7.65 -5.25 -11.50
N THR A 104 -7.23 -5.92 -12.58
CA THR A 104 -5.85 -5.80 -13.07
C THR A 104 -5.51 -4.40 -13.57
N SER A 105 -6.46 -3.69 -14.18
CA SER A 105 -6.28 -2.29 -14.57
C SER A 105 -6.13 -1.37 -13.35
N LEU A 106 -6.95 -1.57 -12.32
CA LEU A 106 -6.86 -0.81 -11.07
C LEU A 106 -5.54 -1.08 -10.34
N VAL A 107 -5.10 -2.35 -10.29
CA VAL A 107 -3.78 -2.73 -9.75
C VAL A 107 -2.67 -1.97 -10.45
N ALA A 108 -2.59 -2.00 -11.78
CA ALA A 108 -1.56 -1.29 -12.52
C ALA A 108 -1.61 0.24 -12.28
N THR A 109 -2.81 0.82 -12.21
CA THR A 109 -2.99 2.25 -11.96
C THR A 109 -2.58 2.63 -10.53
N ALA A 110 -2.88 1.79 -9.54
CA ALA A 110 -2.48 2.00 -8.15
C ALA A 110 -0.95 2.06 -7.99
N LEU A 111 -0.21 1.20 -8.73
CA LEU A 111 1.25 1.26 -8.75
C LEU A 111 1.76 2.61 -9.27
N ILE A 112 1.23 3.07 -10.40
CA ILE A 112 1.64 4.36 -10.98
C ILE A 112 1.32 5.51 -10.02
N ARG A 113 0.14 5.51 -9.37
CA ARG A 113 -0.21 6.52 -8.35
C ARG A 113 0.76 6.52 -7.18
N ALA A 114 1.09 5.35 -6.66
CA ALA A 114 2.03 5.21 -5.54
C ALA A 114 3.43 5.72 -5.92
N LEU A 115 3.91 5.40 -7.13
CA LEU A 115 5.22 5.85 -7.61
C LEU A 115 5.26 7.36 -7.87
N ILE A 116 4.22 7.95 -8.46
CA ILE A 116 4.12 9.41 -8.68
C ILE A 116 4.27 10.17 -7.35
N GLY A 117 3.67 9.68 -6.28
CA GLY A 117 3.79 10.30 -4.96
C GLY A 117 5.13 10.04 -4.29
N LEU A 118 5.59 8.79 -4.33
CA LEU A 118 6.76 8.35 -3.57
C LEU A 118 8.08 8.87 -4.16
N ILE A 119 8.25 8.84 -5.50
CA ILE A 119 9.54 9.18 -6.15
C ILE A 119 10.00 10.59 -5.77
N PRO A 120 9.20 11.67 -5.89
CA PRO A 120 9.62 13.00 -5.50
C PRO A 120 10.01 13.10 -4.01
N ALA A 121 9.25 12.42 -3.13
CA ALA A 121 9.51 12.43 -1.71
C ALA A 121 10.83 11.72 -1.36
N VAL A 122 11.10 10.56 -1.98
CA VAL A 122 12.38 9.83 -1.82
C VAL A 122 13.57 10.63 -2.36
N LEU A 123 13.40 11.33 -3.48
CA LEU A 123 14.48 12.17 -4.03
C LEU A 123 14.89 13.31 -3.09
N LEU A 124 14.01 13.74 -2.20
CA LEU A 124 14.30 14.77 -1.20
C LEU A 124 15.04 14.22 0.03
N THR A 125 15.04 12.90 0.29
CA THR A 125 15.66 12.34 1.49
C THR A 125 17.16 12.49 1.51
N SER A 126 17.83 12.29 0.37
CA SER A 126 19.28 12.40 0.26
C SER A 126 19.78 13.86 0.49
N PRO A 127 19.25 14.90 -0.17
CA PRO A 127 19.73 16.26 0.03
C PRO A 127 19.33 16.85 1.40
N LEU A 128 18.21 16.42 2.00
CA LEU A 128 17.75 16.99 3.28
C LEU A 128 18.33 16.27 4.50
N PHE A 129 18.52 14.95 4.42
CA PHE A 129 18.88 14.13 5.58
C PHE A 129 20.13 13.28 5.36
N GLY A 130 20.73 13.29 4.17
CA GLY A 130 21.92 12.49 3.85
C GLY A 130 21.65 10.97 3.79
N ILE A 131 20.39 10.56 3.70
CA ILE A 131 19.96 9.15 3.74
C ILE A 131 19.48 8.73 2.36
N SER A 132 19.94 7.55 1.91
CA SER A 132 19.50 6.95 0.66
C SER A 132 18.81 5.61 0.92
N ILE A 133 17.56 5.48 0.47
CA ILE A 133 16.88 4.19 0.51
C ILE A 133 17.56 3.14 -0.38
N LEU A 134 18.40 3.59 -1.34
CA LEU A 134 19.16 2.71 -2.23
C LEU A 134 20.24 1.92 -1.50
N ASP A 135 20.57 2.27 -0.25
CA ASP A 135 21.50 1.52 0.60
C ASP A 135 21.01 0.09 0.91
N LEU A 136 19.71 -0.17 0.74
CA LEU A 136 19.13 -1.52 0.78
C LEU A 136 19.50 -2.38 -0.45
N GLY A 137 20.13 -1.79 -1.48
CA GLY A 137 20.58 -2.50 -2.67
C GLY A 137 19.45 -3.22 -3.42
N ILE A 138 19.74 -4.42 -3.93
CA ILE A 138 18.77 -5.23 -4.69
C ILE A 138 17.57 -5.67 -3.84
N PHE A 139 17.75 -5.79 -2.53
CA PHE A 139 16.67 -6.21 -1.61
C PHE A 139 15.55 -5.20 -1.53
N LEU A 140 15.83 -3.92 -1.79
CA LEU A 140 14.81 -2.88 -1.92
C LEU A 140 13.68 -3.28 -2.89
N PHE A 141 14.03 -3.90 -4.01
CA PHE A 141 13.04 -4.38 -4.97
C PHE A 141 12.11 -5.43 -4.37
N PHE A 142 12.65 -6.41 -3.64
CA PHE A 142 11.84 -7.46 -3.01
C PHE A 142 10.96 -6.92 -1.89
N LEU A 143 11.47 -5.98 -1.09
CA LEU A 143 10.70 -5.32 -0.04
C LEU A 143 9.55 -4.51 -0.64
N PHE A 144 9.81 -3.68 -1.66
CA PHE A 144 8.74 -2.95 -2.35
C PHE A 144 7.73 -3.86 -3.02
N LEU A 145 8.18 -4.93 -3.68
CA LEU A 145 7.28 -5.88 -4.33
C LEU A 145 6.36 -6.56 -3.31
N SER A 146 6.90 -6.99 -2.17
CA SER A 146 6.14 -7.61 -1.10
C SER A 146 5.12 -6.62 -0.50
N LEU A 147 5.52 -5.37 -0.22
CA LEU A 147 4.63 -4.32 0.26
C LEU A 147 3.55 -3.96 -0.76
N TYR A 148 3.89 -3.94 -2.05
CA TYR A 148 2.94 -3.72 -3.12
C TYR A 148 1.86 -4.80 -3.16
N ILE A 149 2.26 -6.08 -3.13
CA ILE A 149 1.33 -7.21 -3.10
C ILE A 149 0.42 -7.11 -1.87
N PHE A 150 0.96 -6.82 -0.70
CA PHE A 150 0.17 -6.67 0.50
C PHE A 150 -0.79 -5.48 0.45
N GLY A 151 -0.33 -4.33 -0.05
CA GLY A 151 -1.17 -3.14 -0.24
C GLY A 151 -2.35 -3.40 -1.18
N ILE A 152 -2.11 -4.07 -2.31
CA ILE A 152 -3.18 -4.49 -3.22
C ILE A 152 -4.11 -5.50 -2.56
N THR A 153 -3.58 -6.44 -1.78
CA THR A 153 -4.38 -7.41 -1.02
C THR A 153 -5.37 -6.72 -0.10
N LEU A 154 -4.91 -5.75 0.68
CA LEU A 154 -5.76 -4.95 1.56
C LEU A 154 -6.77 -4.11 0.77
N GLY A 155 -6.33 -3.53 -0.35
CA GLY A 155 -7.20 -2.78 -1.25
C GLY A 155 -8.35 -3.65 -1.80
N ILE A 156 -8.06 -4.86 -2.27
CA ILE A 156 -9.07 -5.81 -2.74
C ILE A 156 -10.00 -6.23 -1.60
N LEU A 157 -9.47 -6.49 -0.41
CA LEU A 157 -10.26 -6.89 0.75
C LEU A 157 -11.27 -5.81 1.15
N VAL A 158 -10.82 -4.55 1.23
CA VAL A 158 -11.70 -3.41 1.52
C VAL A 158 -12.72 -3.22 0.39
N SER A 159 -12.31 -3.35 -0.87
CA SER A 159 -13.23 -3.27 -2.02
C SER A 159 -14.31 -4.36 -1.99
N ALA A 160 -13.99 -5.55 -1.47
CA ALA A 160 -15.00 -6.59 -1.21
C ALA A 160 -16.05 -6.12 -0.18
N GLY A 161 -15.61 -5.38 0.84
CA GLY A 161 -16.50 -4.74 1.79
C GLY A 161 -17.35 -3.61 1.18
N LEU A 162 -16.75 -2.77 0.34
CA LEU A 162 -17.46 -1.71 -0.39
C LEU A 162 -18.58 -2.27 -1.26
N LEU A 163 -18.35 -3.39 -1.95
CA LEU A 163 -19.38 -4.08 -2.74
C LEU A 163 -20.56 -4.57 -1.90
N ARG A 164 -20.32 -4.91 -0.64
CA ARG A 164 -21.34 -5.51 0.25
C ARG A 164 -22.07 -4.49 1.10
N TYR A 165 -21.36 -3.48 1.62
CA TYR A 165 -21.84 -2.53 2.63
C TYR A 165 -21.96 -1.11 2.09
N GLY A 166 -21.54 -0.87 0.83
CA GLY A 166 -21.60 0.43 0.18
C GLY A 166 -20.43 1.37 0.50
N PRO A 167 -20.47 2.61 0.01
CA PRO A 167 -19.37 3.58 0.10
C PRO A 167 -18.91 3.91 1.52
N SER A 168 -19.83 3.87 2.51
CA SER A 168 -19.49 4.13 3.94
C SER A 168 -18.40 3.20 4.50
N PHE A 169 -18.17 2.05 3.84
CA PHE A 169 -17.08 1.14 4.21
C PHE A 169 -15.68 1.69 3.92
N GLU A 170 -15.57 2.82 3.22
CA GLU A 170 -14.31 3.53 2.95
C GLU A 170 -13.50 3.80 4.22
N ASN A 171 -14.17 4.17 5.32
CA ASN A 171 -13.51 4.45 6.59
C ASN A 171 -12.69 3.26 7.11
N ILE A 172 -13.08 2.04 6.75
CA ILE A 172 -12.34 0.81 7.12
C ILE A 172 -10.98 0.76 6.41
N ALA A 173 -10.85 1.30 5.19
CA ALA A 173 -9.56 1.38 4.49
C ALA A 173 -8.53 2.17 5.32
N TRP A 174 -8.93 3.35 5.80
CA TRP A 174 -8.09 4.21 6.63
C TRP A 174 -7.80 3.58 7.99
N SER A 175 -8.84 3.06 8.65
CA SER A 175 -8.72 2.40 9.96
C SER A 175 -7.78 1.20 9.90
N THR A 176 -7.82 0.42 8.82
CA THR A 176 -6.93 -0.73 8.63
C THR A 176 -5.47 -0.31 8.56
N MET A 177 -5.15 0.76 7.84
CA MET A 177 -3.78 1.26 7.76
C MET A 177 -3.27 1.72 9.13
N PHE A 178 -4.06 2.50 9.86
CA PHE A 178 -3.67 2.95 11.21
C PHE A 178 -3.54 1.79 12.21
N LEU A 179 -4.41 0.78 12.11
CA LEU A 179 -4.32 -0.42 12.94
C LEU A 179 -3.07 -1.25 12.65
N LEU A 180 -2.67 -1.36 11.38
CA LEU A 180 -1.49 -2.11 10.98
C LEU A 180 -0.18 -1.44 11.39
N ALA A 181 -0.15 -0.12 11.60
CA ALA A 181 1.07 0.59 11.96
C ALA A 181 1.73 0.06 13.25
N PRO A 182 1.02 -0.10 14.40
CA PRO A 182 1.62 -0.66 15.61
C PRO A 182 1.94 -2.16 15.48
N PHE A 183 1.10 -2.96 14.83
CA PHE A 183 1.32 -4.40 14.73
C PHE A 183 2.34 -4.80 13.66
N GLY A 184 2.56 -3.94 12.67
CA GLY A 184 3.55 -4.16 11.62
C GLY A 184 5.00 -3.91 12.04
N CYS A 185 5.26 -3.48 13.28
CA CYS A 185 6.59 -3.20 13.81
C CYS A 185 7.38 -2.22 12.93
N ILE A 186 6.71 -1.18 12.39
CA ILE A 186 7.27 -0.27 11.40
C ILE A 186 8.40 0.55 11.99
N TYR A 187 8.17 1.15 13.16
CA TYR A 187 9.08 2.13 13.78
C TYR A 187 9.93 1.56 14.91
N TYR A 188 9.70 0.33 15.32
CA TYR A 188 10.37 -0.36 16.42
C TYR A 188 10.48 -1.87 16.16
N PRO A 189 11.48 -2.54 16.73
CA PRO A 189 11.62 -3.98 16.58
C PRO A 189 10.56 -4.75 17.34
N ILE A 190 10.28 -5.98 16.88
CA ILE A 190 9.19 -6.81 17.40
C ILE A 190 9.32 -7.15 18.87
N GLU A 191 10.56 -7.18 19.40
CA GLU A 191 10.83 -7.51 20.82
C GLU A 191 10.23 -6.49 21.80
N ILE A 192 9.90 -5.26 21.34
CA ILE A 192 9.26 -4.24 22.17
C ILE A 192 7.79 -4.59 22.45
N LEU A 193 7.16 -5.38 21.58
CA LEU A 193 5.77 -5.77 21.78
C LEU A 193 5.64 -6.81 22.91
N PRO A 194 4.55 -6.77 23.71
CA PRO A 194 4.20 -7.87 24.59
C PRO A 194 4.05 -9.20 23.83
N GLU A 195 4.38 -10.32 24.46
CA GLU A 195 4.44 -11.65 23.82
C GLU A 195 3.15 -12.03 23.05
N VAL A 196 1.99 -11.63 23.56
CA VAL A 196 0.70 -11.90 22.91
C VAL A 196 0.61 -11.16 21.56
N PHE A 197 1.04 -9.91 21.53
CA PHE A 197 1.04 -9.09 20.31
C PHE A 197 2.13 -9.52 19.33
N GLN A 198 3.27 -10.02 19.80
CA GLN A 198 4.30 -10.61 18.93
C GLN A 198 3.74 -11.78 18.11
N LYS A 199 2.97 -12.68 18.75
CA LYS A 199 2.34 -13.82 18.05
C LYS A 199 1.38 -13.37 16.95
N ILE A 200 0.63 -12.30 17.18
CA ILE A 200 -0.27 -11.71 16.17
C ILE A 200 0.54 -11.04 15.06
N ALA A 201 1.57 -10.30 15.44
CA ALA A 201 2.43 -9.58 14.52
C ALA A 201 3.13 -10.53 13.52
N TYR A 202 3.61 -11.69 13.96
CA TYR A 202 4.20 -12.70 13.09
C TYR A 202 3.25 -13.31 12.04
N LEU A 203 1.94 -13.10 12.15
CA LEU A 203 1.00 -13.46 11.08
C LEU A 203 0.99 -12.41 9.96
N LEU A 204 1.54 -11.22 10.18
CA LEU A 204 1.54 -10.15 9.21
C LEU A 204 2.84 -10.17 8.37
N PRO A 205 2.74 -10.10 7.02
CA PRO A 205 3.93 -10.03 6.17
C PRO A 205 4.78 -8.78 6.44
N LEU A 206 4.18 -7.73 7.00
CA LEU A 206 4.84 -6.46 7.33
C LEU A 206 6.03 -6.64 8.28
N VAL A 207 5.85 -7.43 9.34
CA VAL A 207 6.88 -7.64 10.36
C VAL A 207 8.17 -8.13 9.74
N TYR A 208 8.08 -9.14 8.88
CA TYR A 208 9.25 -9.71 8.22
C TYR A 208 9.96 -8.70 7.30
N ILE A 209 9.18 -7.82 6.65
CA ILE A 209 9.73 -6.78 5.76
C ILE A 209 10.46 -5.70 6.56
N PHE A 210 9.85 -5.22 7.65
CA PHE A 210 10.45 -4.15 8.46
C PHE A 210 11.61 -4.65 9.31
N GLU A 211 11.54 -5.89 9.82
CA GLU A 211 12.69 -6.52 10.48
C GLU A 211 13.85 -6.72 9.50
N GLU A 212 13.58 -7.17 8.27
CA GLU A 212 14.62 -7.34 7.27
C GLU A 212 15.23 -6.00 6.84
N ALA A 213 14.41 -4.96 6.63
CA ALA A 213 14.93 -3.62 6.32
C ALA A 213 15.87 -3.11 7.44
N ARG A 214 15.50 -3.32 8.71
CA ARG A 214 16.35 -2.99 9.86
C ARG A 214 17.64 -3.81 9.89
N ASN A 215 17.53 -5.10 9.64
CA ASN A 215 18.68 -6.01 9.65
C ASN A 215 19.71 -5.62 8.58
N ILE A 216 19.25 -5.32 7.37
CA ILE A 216 20.13 -4.85 6.28
C ILE A 216 20.81 -3.53 6.65
N LEU A 217 20.08 -2.56 7.19
CA LEU A 217 20.62 -1.23 7.49
C LEU A 217 21.53 -1.19 8.71
N ILE A 218 21.25 -1.99 9.74
CA ILE A 218 22.02 -1.99 11.00
C ILE A 218 23.18 -2.98 10.94
N ASN A 219 22.88 -4.23 10.56
CA ASN A 219 23.81 -5.34 10.64
C ASN A 219 24.52 -5.61 9.31
N GLN A 220 24.09 -5.00 8.21
CA GLN A 220 24.57 -5.27 6.86
C GLN A 220 24.48 -6.75 6.47
N THR A 221 23.56 -7.47 7.08
CA THR A 221 23.28 -8.89 6.82
C THR A 221 21.90 -9.06 6.26
N VAL A 222 21.70 -10.13 5.49
CA VAL A 222 20.42 -10.45 4.86
C VAL A 222 19.92 -11.78 5.38
N ASP A 223 18.69 -11.79 5.90
CA ASP A 223 18.00 -13.02 6.25
C ASP A 223 16.94 -13.35 5.19
N ILE A 224 17.28 -14.27 4.30
CA ILE A 224 16.39 -14.72 3.23
C ILE A 224 15.10 -15.34 3.79
N GLN A 225 15.11 -15.86 5.02
CA GLN A 225 13.92 -16.45 5.65
C GLN A 225 12.85 -15.40 5.87
N ASN A 226 13.21 -14.18 6.28
CA ASN A 226 12.26 -13.08 6.44
C ASN A 226 11.56 -12.75 5.10
N ILE A 227 12.33 -12.66 4.02
CA ILE A 227 11.77 -12.42 2.68
C ILE A 227 10.82 -13.56 2.27
N TYR A 228 11.22 -14.81 2.51
CA TYR A 228 10.40 -15.99 2.21
C TYR A 228 9.07 -15.97 2.98
N TYR A 229 9.08 -15.73 4.30
CA TYR A 229 7.85 -15.66 5.09
C TYR A 229 6.96 -14.47 4.70
N ALA A 230 7.55 -13.33 4.35
CA ALA A 230 6.78 -12.19 3.84
C ALA A 230 5.99 -12.55 2.58
N PHE A 231 6.63 -13.20 1.60
CA PHE A 231 5.95 -13.62 0.36
C PHE A 231 4.96 -14.77 0.59
N LEU A 232 5.24 -15.69 1.51
CA LEU A 232 4.34 -16.77 1.86
C LEU A 232 3.03 -16.24 2.43
N TRP A 233 3.10 -15.36 3.44
CA TRP A 233 1.91 -14.73 4.01
C TRP A 233 1.19 -13.84 3.00
N ASN A 234 1.91 -13.10 2.18
CA ASN A 234 1.32 -12.35 1.07
C ASN A 234 0.50 -13.24 0.13
N GLY A 235 1.02 -14.41 -0.23
CA GLY A 235 0.31 -15.38 -1.06
C GLY A 235 -1.00 -15.84 -0.43
N VAL A 236 -0.95 -16.19 0.87
CA VAL A 236 -2.14 -16.62 1.62
C VAL A 236 -3.20 -15.53 1.65
N TYR A 237 -2.83 -14.30 2.04
CA TYR A 237 -3.78 -13.19 2.14
C TYR A 237 -4.29 -12.75 0.77
N PHE A 238 -3.44 -12.78 -0.27
CA PHE A 238 -3.85 -12.44 -1.63
C PHE A 238 -4.92 -13.41 -2.15
N VAL A 239 -4.72 -14.72 -2.00
CA VAL A 239 -5.73 -15.72 -2.40
C VAL A 239 -7.02 -15.50 -1.62
N LEU A 240 -6.94 -15.30 -0.30
CA LEU A 240 -8.11 -15.05 0.54
C LEU A 240 -8.86 -13.79 0.09
N SER A 241 -8.16 -12.70 -0.19
CA SER A 241 -8.78 -11.43 -0.62
C SER A 241 -9.50 -11.59 -1.97
N ILE A 242 -8.91 -12.31 -2.92
CA ILE A 242 -9.53 -12.60 -4.21
C ILE A 242 -10.81 -13.43 -4.04
N VAL A 243 -10.77 -14.49 -3.23
CA VAL A 243 -11.94 -15.33 -2.95
C VAL A 243 -13.07 -14.51 -2.33
N LEU A 244 -12.76 -13.72 -1.30
CA LEU A 244 -13.74 -12.85 -0.63
C LEU A 244 -14.29 -11.77 -1.56
N PHE A 245 -13.46 -11.22 -2.43
CA PHE A 245 -13.90 -10.22 -3.42
C PHE A 245 -14.91 -10.84 -4.42
N TYR A 246 -14.58 -11.97 -5.02
CA TYR A 246 -15.50 -12.64 -5.94
C TYR A 246 -16.80 -13.10 -5.26
N TYR A 247 -16.70 -13.56 -4.01
CA TYR A 247 -17.90 -13.88 -3.22
C TYR A 247 -18.77 -12.64 -3.02
N SER A 248 -18.20 -11.52 -2.56
CA SER A 248 -18.92 -10.26 -2.34
C SER A 248 -19.52 -9.71 -3.64
N PHE A 249 -18.75 -9.79 -4.72
CA PHE A 249 -19.21 -9.38 -6.06
C PHE A 249 -20.44 -10.20 -6.52
N ASN A 250 -20.41 -11.51 -6.37
CA ASN A 250 -21.54 -12.37 -6.74
C ASN A 250 -22.78 -12.07 -5.88
N VAL A 251 -22.59 -11.84 -4.58
CA VAL A 251 -23.70 -11.44 -3.69
C VAL A 251 -24.29 -10.10 -4.11
N ALA A 252 -23.45 -9.09 -4.38
CA ALA A 252 -23.87 -7.77 -4.80
C ALA A 252 -24.60 -7.82 -6.17
N LYS A 253 -24.07 -8.64 -7.10
CA LYS A 253 -24.72 -8.87 -8.41
C LYS A 253 -26.11 -9.48 -8.26
N ASN A 254 -26.25 -10.54 -7.45
CA ASN A 254 -27.52 -11.22 -7.25
C ASN A 254 -28.57 -10.36 -6.55
N LYS A 255 -28.13 -9.44 -5.68
CA LYS A 255 -29.01 -8.49 -4.99
C LYS A 255 -29.34 -7.24 -5.82
N GLY A 256 -28.71 -7.05 -6.98
CA GLY A 256 -28.88 -5.84 -7.81
C GLY A 256 -28.27 -4.58 -7.21
N THR A 257 -27.54 -4.68 -6.09
CA THR A 257 -26.94 -3.53 -5.40
C THR A 257 -25.84 -2.84 -6.21
N LEU A 258 -25.25 -3.53 -7.20
CA LEU A 258 -24.22 -2.95 -8.08
C LEU A 258 -24.69 -1.71 -8.86
N ILE A 259 -26.02 -1.59 -9.12
CA ILE A 259 -26.60 -0.48 -9.87
C ILE A 259 -26.89 0.71 -8.94
N ASN A 260 -27.22 0.44 -7.67
CA ASN A 260 -27.67 1.43 -6.68
C ASN A 260 -26.57 1.83 -5.68
N MET A 261 -25.30 1.45 -5.90
CA MET A 261 -24.19 1.76 -4.98
C MET A 261 -23.87 3.27 -4.85
N GLY A 262 -24.52 4.12 -5.63
CA GLY A 262 -24.32 5.58 -5.59
C GLY A 262 -25.44 6.35 -4.88
N GLU A 263 -26.37 5.64 -4.27
CA GLU A 263 -27.43 6.19 -3.40
C GLU A 263 -27.10 5.85 -1.95
#